data_08bff953ef8961a6c4a22f368a84d800
#
_entry.id   08bff953ef8961a6c4a22f368a84d800
#
_cell.length_a   1.000
_cell.length_b   1.000
_cell.length_c   1.000
_cell.angle_alpha   90.00
_cell.angle_beta   90.00
_cell.angle_gamma   90.00
#
_symmetry.space_group_name_H-M   'P 1'
#
loop_
_entity.id
_entity.type
_entity.pdbx_description
1 polymer ?
#
loop_
_entity_poly.entity_id
_entity_poly.type
_entity_poly.pdbx_seq_one_letter_code
_entity_poly.pdbx_strand_id
1 'polypeptide(L)'
;MTISAQPTAGLSYDPSEAKYWDENGLRAEIERAFELCNSCRMCFKYCDSFPDLFKLLDEKHEGDARKVTADETDRIMDECFQCKLCEVECPYTPRIGHQFQLDFPELVHRYKAVRAKKRGVALRERVLGDPDLAGRMARLSFGMANTMNRVAAHRWFMEKVLGVHRDKLLPDFAAQTFESWAQANGRVRAAGKGDEAVLFPTCYVQNNEPQIGRDALEVLDRNQVPTACAKGLACCGMPAWESGNLDEARRRAEHNLDALEPYVDAGAKVLAINPTCSMTMREKWPKWFEGEQRARAEKVAAAVKDPCDHLWSLREDARFNKAVQTKPESIAYHAPCHLRVQRTGLRARDLFRKIFGVPIKPVMECCGHDGTFAMKVEGFEPSQRAGANAFRDMKEAESQAWSTDCPLAAIQFQQHAGVKPMHPLTILAKAYRGEPFDGPVQPT
;
A
#
# COMPACT_ATOMS: atom_id res chain seq x y z
N MET A 1 -27.64 16.90 23.88
CA MET A 1 -26.26 17.15 24.35
C MET A 1 -25.33 16.91 23.19
N THR A 2 -24.56 17.88 22.78
CA THR A 2 -23.55 17.75 21.73
C THR A 2 -22.44 16.82 22.21
N ILE A 3 -21.96 15.91 21.32
CA ILE A 3 -20.81 15.06 21.62
C ILE A 3 -19.58 15.94 21.74
N SER A 4 -18.72 15.71 22.75
CA SER A 4 -17.48 16.47 22.91
C SER A 4 -16.51 16.18 21.78
N ALA A 5 -15.88 17.20 21.21
CA ALA A 5 -14.83 17.05 20.22
C ALA A 5 -13.51 16.50 20.82
N GLN A 6 -13.33 16.63 22.15
CA GLN A 6 -12.13 16.17 22.84
C GLN A 6 -12.06 14.64 22.89
N PRO A 7 -10.84 14.06 22.85
CA PRO A 7 -10.65 12.62 23.01
C PRO A 7 -11.32 12.09 24.28
N THR A 8 -11.93 10.93 24.18
CA THR A 8 -12.45 10.21 25.36
C THR A 8 -11.32 9.45 26.06
N ALA A 9 -11.57 8.94 27.26
CA ALA A 9 -10.63 8.05 27.95
C ALA A 9 -10.34 6.76 27.14
N GLY A 10 -11.23 6.41 26.20
CA GLY A 10 -11.10 5.24 25.34
C GLY A 10 -10.21 5.44 24.12
N LEU A 11 -9.68 6.66 23.86
CA LEU A 11 -8.82 6.86 22.68
C LEU A 11 -7.55 6.02 22.74
N SER A 12 -7.37 5.18 21.76
CA SER A 12 -6.11 4.47 21.48
C SER A 12 -6.04 4.06 20.01
N TYR A 13 -4.83 4.18 19.45
CA TYR A 13 -4.45 3.67 18.13
C TYR A 13 -3.27 2.69 18.22
N ASP A 14 -2.95 2.22 19.41
CA ASP A 14 -1.85 1.29 19.66
C ASP A 14 -2.40 -0.02 20.21
N PRO A 15 -2.32 -1.14 19.45
CA PRO A 15 -2.85 -2.42 19.87
C PRO A 15 -2.10 -3.06 21.07
N SER A 16 -0.99 -2.51 21.53
CA SER A 16 -0.32 -2.91 22.76
C SER A 16 -1.01 -2.35 24.03
N GLU A 17 -1.81 -1.30 23.88
CA GLU A 17 -2.52 -0.71 25.00
C GLU A 17 -3.82 -1.48 25.32
N ALA A 18 -4.07 -1.77 26.59
CA ALA A 18 -5.30 -2.46 27.03
C ALA A 18 -6.59 -1.74 26.58
N LYS A 19 -6.60 -0.40 26.61
CA LYS A 19 -7.74 0.43 26.17
C LYS A 19 -8.05 0.32 24.67
N TYR A 20 -7.09 -0.11 23.83
CA TYR A 20 -7.34 -0.40 22.41
C TYR A 20 -8.40 -1.48 22.22
N TRP A 21 -8.46 -2.45 23.14
CA TRP A 21 -9.37 -3.58 23.10
C TRP A 21 -10.67 -3.37 23.86
N ASP A 22 -10.83 -2.23 24.54
CA ASP A 22 -12.08 -1.87 25.23
C ASP A 22 -13.17 -1.47 24.24
N GLU A 23 -14.24 -2.28 24.17
CA GLU A 23 -15.37 -2.07 23.25
C GLU A 23 -16.15 -0.80 23.57
N ASN A 24 -16.32 -0.46 24.84
CA ASN A 24 -17.07 0.74 25.23
C ASN A 24 -16.30 2.02 24.88
N GLY A 25 -15.00 2.05 25.17
CA GLY A 25 -14.14 3.15 24.78
C GLY A 25 -14.03 3.28 23.25
N LEU A 26 -13.98 2.16 22.51
CA LEU A 26 -14.01 2.17 21.06
C LEU A 26 -15.33 2.76 20.54
N ARG A 27 -16.48 2.36 21.08
CA ARG A 27 -17.78 2.88 20.69
C ARG A 27 -17.85 4.40 20.91
N ALA A 28 -17.43 4.88 22.07
CA ALA A 28 -17.41 6.30 22.37
C ALA A 28 -16.53 7.11 21.39
N GLU A 29 -15.38 6.56 20.99
CA GLU A 29 -14.50 7.18 19.97
C GLU A 29 -15.09 7.15 18.57
N ILE A 30 -15.85 6.10 18.20
CA ILE A 30 -16.57 6.04 16.92
C ILE A 30 -17.65 7.11 16.87
N GLU A 31 -18.48 7.22 17.91
CA GLU A 31 -19.53 8.24 18.02
C GLU A 31 -18.93 9.66 17.92
N ARG A 32 -17.82 9.91 18.63
CA ARG A 32 -17.08 11.17 18.56
C ARG A 32 -16.53 11.44 17.15
N ALA A 33 -15.91 10.45 16.53
CA ALA A 33 -15.34 10.59 15.18
C ALA A 33 -16.44 10.87 14.15
N PHE A 34 -17.57 10.16 14.20
CA PHE A 34 -18.69 10.36 13.31
C PHE A 34 -19.28 11.78 13.43
N GLU A 35 -19.43 12.28 14.64
CA GLU A 35 -19.88 13.65 14.91
C GLU A 35 -18.91 14.69 14.32
N LEU A 36 -17.60 14.55 14.58
CA LEU A 36 -16.59 15.44 14.04
C LEU A 36 -16.53 15.41 12.51
N CYS A 37 -16.56 14.22 11.92
CA CYS A 37 -16.53 14.06 10.47
C CYS A 37 -17.79 14.63 9.83
N ASN A 38 -18.97 14.42 10.42
CA ASN A 38 -20.23 14.99 9.96
C ASN A 38 -20.25 16.52 10.01
N SER A 39 -19.69 17.10 11.07
CA SER A 39 -19.58 18.55 11.19
C SER A 39 -18.61 19.18 10.19
N CYS A 40 -17.54 18.47 9.83
CA CYS A 40 -16.48 18.96 8.96
C CYS A 40 -16.72 18.66 7.46
N ARG A 41 -17.11 17.45 7.10
CA ARG A 41 -17.43 16.93 5.74
C ARG A 41 -16.36 17.11 4.66
N MET A 42 -15.12 17.45 4.98
CA MET A 42 -14.07 17.69 3.97
C MET A 42 -13.71 16.42 3.15
N CYS A 43 -13.89 15.23 3.73
CA CYS A 43 -13.40 13.96 3.16
C CYS A 43 -14.42 13.23 2.28
N PHE A 44 -15.57 13.83 1.96
CA PHE A 44 -16.66 13.17 1.22
C PHE A 44 -16.27 12.60 -0.15
N LYS A 45 -15.16 13.07 -0.74
CA LYS A 45 -14.72 12.71 -2.09
C LYS A 45 -13.80 11.48 -2.17
N TYR A 46 -13.34 10.92 -1.04
CA TYR A 46 -12.30 9.90 -1.06
C TYR A 46 -12.81 8.46 -1.14
N CYS A 47 -13.91 8.16 -0.47
CA CYS A 47 -14.52 6.81 -0.45
C CYS A 47 -16.00 6.92 -0.11
N ASP A 48 -16.74 5.83 -0.26
CA ASP A 48 -18.18 5.79 0.01
C ASP A 48 -18.50 5.89 1.52
N SER A 49 -17.57 5.54 2.41
CA SER A 49 -17.73 5.55 3.86
C SER A 49 -18.22 6.92 4.42
N PHE A 50 -17.70 8.04 3.90
CA PHE A 50 -18.14 9.36 4.39
C PHE A 50 -19.48 9.82 3.80
N PRO A 51 -19.73 9.74 2.49
CA PRO A 51 -21.05 10.05 1.94
C PRO A 51 -22.16 9.22 2.58
N ASP A 52 -21.93 7.94 2.81
CA ASP A 52 -22.90 7.04 3.45
C ASP A 52 -23.11 7.40 4.91
N LEU A 53 -22.04 7.73 5.65
CA LEU A 53 -22.13 8.23 7.02
C LEU A 53 -22.97 9.52 7.08
N PHE A 54 -22.68 10.49 6.21
CA PHE A 54 -23.35 11.79 6.25
C PHE A 54 -24.83 11.65 5.88
N LYS A 55 -25.14 10.86 4.84
CA LYS A 55 -26.51 10.56 4.44
C LYS A 55 -27.28 9.86 5.55
N LEU A 56 -26.67 8.87 6.21
CA LEU A 56 -27.26 8.15 7.33
C LEU A 56 -27.60 9.08 8.49
N LEU A 57 -26.70 9.97 8.86
CA LEU A 57 -26.91 10.93 9.95
C LEU A 57 -27.98 11.96 9.58
N ASP A 58 -27.96 12.51 8.36
CA ASP A 58 -28.90 13.55 7.93
C ASP A 58 -30.33 13.00 7.79
N GLU A 59 -30.49 11.83 7.13
CA GLU A 59 -31.80 11.31 6.74
C GLU A 59 -32.46 10.45 7.82
N LYS A 60 -31.68 9.75 8.66
CA LYS A 60 -32.19 8.73 9.58
C LYS A 60 -31.99 9.06 11.06
N HIS A 61 -30.94 9.75 11.40
CA HIS A 61 -30.53 9.95 12.80
C HIS A 61 -30.53 11.40 13.26
N GLU A 62 -31.10 12.32 12.50
CA GLU A 62 -31.26 13.76 12.87
C GLU A 62 -29.90 14.39 13.30
N GLY A 63 -28.81 13.96 12.68
CA GLY A 63 -27.46 14.42 12.98
C GLY A 63 -26.84 13.83 14.26
N ASP A 64 -27.48 12.89 14.96
CA ASP A 64 -27.00 12.32 16.22
C ASP A 64 -26.25 11.00 15.99
N ALA A 65 -24.90 11.03 16.07
CA ALA A 65 -24.05 9.87 15.87
C ALA A 65 -24.28 8.73 16.90
N ARG A 66 -24.86 9.02 18.07
CA ARG A 66 -25.17 8.00 19.10
C ARG A 66 -26.32 7.08 18.69
N LYS A 67 -27.14 7.51 17.73
CA LYS A 67 -28.26 6.72 17.20
C LYS A 67 -27.80 5.68 16.15
N VAL A 68 -26.56 5.79 15.66
CA VAL A 68 -26.01 4.85 14.66
C VAL A 68 -25.93 3.45 15.26
N THR A 69 -26.55 2.49 14.60
CA THR A 69 -26.63 1.09 15.07
C THR A 69 -25.32 0.34 14.79
N ALA A 70 -25.17 -0.84 15.42
CA ALA A 70 -24.00 -1.69 15.19
C ALA A 70 -23.84 -2.12 13.72
N ASP A 71 -24.95 -2.50 13.06
CA ASP A 71 -24.95 -2.93 11.65
C ASP A 71 -24.61 -1.77 10.70
N GLU A 72 -25.09 -0.55 11.00
CA GLU A 72 -24.75 0.64 10.25
C GLU A 72 -23.27 1.02 10.45
N THR A 73 -22.76 0.86 11.67
CA THR A 73 -21.32 1.04 11.96
C THR A 73 -20.49 0.01 11.19
N ASP A 74 -20.87 -1.28 11.20
CA ASP A 74 -20.19 -2.33 10.44
C ASP A 74 -20.07 -1.93 8.96
N ARG A 75 -21.17 -1.46 8.34
CA ARG A 75 -21.19 -1.03 6.94
C ARG A 75 -20.23 0.11 6.68
N ILE A 76 -20.32 1.21 7.43
CA ILE A 76 -19.46 2.39 7.25
C ILE A 76 -17.98 2.03 7.41
N MET A 77 -17.65 1.18 8.41
CA MET A 77 -16.28 0.76 8.66
C MET A 77 -15.74 -0.20 7.57
N ASP A 78 -16.61 -1.00 6.94
CA ASP A 78 -16.23 -1.92 5.87
C ASP A 78 -16.08 -1.22 4.51
N GLU A 79 -16.75 -0.09 4.29
CA GLU A 79 -16.56 0.76 3.11
C GLU A 79 -15.22 1.51 3.11
N CYS A 80 -14.57 1.63 4.27
CA CYS A 80 -13.24 2.20 4.35
C CYS A 80 -12.18 1.20 3.87
N PHE A 81 -11.52 1.51 2.76
CA PHE A 81 -10.46 0.70 2.17
C PHE A 81 -9.04 1.18 2.54
N GLN A 82 -8.89 1.89 3.65
CA GLN A 82 -7.59 2.20 4.28
C GLN A 82 -6.59 3.01 3.45
N CYS A 83 -7.02 3.76 2.43
CA CYS A 83 -6.13 4.61 1.63
C CYS A 83 -5.48 5.75 2.43
N LYS A 84 -6.03 6.10 3.59
CA LYS A 84 -5.57 7.14 4.52
C LYS A 84 -5.51 8.57 3.93
N LEU A 85 -6.09 8.83 2.75
CA LEU A 85 -6.11 10.19 2.18
C LEU A 85 -6.91 11.18 3.04
N CYS A 86 -7.94 10.71 3.72
CA CYS A 86 -8.66 11.54 4.68
C CYS A 86 -7.78 11.99 5.86
N GLU A 87 -6.79 11.19 6.30
CA GLU A 87 -5.82 11.58 7.31
C GLU A 87 -4.84 12.64 6.78
N VAL A 88 -4.43 12.53 5.51
CA VAL A 88 -3.54 13.52 4.87
C VAL A 88 -4.14 14.93 4.86
N GLU A 89 -5.43 15.03 4.60
CA GLU A 89 -6.17 16.30 4.49
C GLU A 89 -6.77 16.76 5.83
N CYS A 90 -6.88 15.87 6.81
CA CYS A 90 -7.59 16.16 8.07
C CYS A 90 -6.83 17.20 8.91
N PRO A 91 -7.48 18.33 9.29
CA PRO A 91 -6.86 19.33 10.16
C PRO A 91 -6.86 18.94 11.64
N TYR A 92 -7.39 17.77 12.01
CA TYR A 92 -7.61 17.35 13.40
C TYR A 92 -6.74 16.17 13.84
N THR A 93 -5.75 15.78 13.03
CA THR A 93 -4.99 14.53 13.27
C THR A 93 -3.96 14.68 14.39
N PRO A 94 -3.62 13.56 15.09
CA PRO A 94 -2.51 13.53 16.02
C PRO A 94 -1.16 13.81 15.35
N ARG A 95 -1.02 13.53 14.05
CA ARG A 95 0.21 13.73 13.27
C ARG A 95 0.65 15.20 13.23
N ILE A 96 -0.30 16.15 13.28
CA ILE A 96 0.00 17.58 13.35
C ILE A 96 -0.14 18.14 14.76
N GLY A 97 -0.32 17.29 15.77
CA GLY A 97 -0.46 17.68 17.17
C GLY A 97 -1.78 18.32 17.53
N HIS A 98 -2.85 18.12 16.74
CA HIS A 98 -4.15 18.71 17.04
C HIS A 98 -4.80 18.06 18.26
N GLN A 99 -5.44 18.88 19.12
CA GLN A 99 -6.04 18.43 20.39
C GLN A 99 -7.14 17.35 20.22
N PHE A 100 -7.84 17.31 19.08
CA PHE A 100 -8.89 16.31 18.83
C PHE A 100 -8.31 14.92 18.51
N GLN A 101 -7.06 14.82 18.12
CA GLN A 101 -6.36 13.56 17.83
C GLN A 101 -7.18 12.58 16.98
N LEU A 102 -7.87 13.10 15.94
CA LEU A 102 -8.74 12.30 15.07
C LEU A 102 -7.94 11.62 13.97
N ASP A 103 -7.90 10.30 13.99
CA ASP A 103 -7.39 9.47 12.89
C ASP A 103 -8.44 8.42 12.54
N PHE A 104 -9.29 8.75 11.56
CA PHE A 104 -10.39 7.88 11.16
C PHE A 104 -9.90 6.52 10.61
N PRO A 105 -8.87 6.44 9.73
CA PRO A 105 -8.33 5.15 9.29
C PRO A 105 -7.81 4.27 10.43
N GLU A 106 -7.12 4.83 11.42
CA GLU A 106 -6.67 4.05 12.59
C GLU A 106 -7.85 3.58 13.45
N LEU A 107 -8.90 4.40 13.56
CA LEU A 107 -10.11 4.02 14.28
C LEU A 107 -10.85 2.87 13.58
N VAL A 108 -10.98 2.93 12.24
CA VAL A 108 -11.54 1.83 11.43
C VAL A 108 -10.72 0.55 11.62
N HIS A 109 -9.40 0.69 11.63
CA HIS A 109 -8.53 -0.45 11.84
C HIS A 109 -8.71 -1.07 13.23
N ARG A 110 -8.75 -0.24 14.28
CA ARG A 110 -9.06 -0.67 15.64
C ARG A 110 -10.40 -1.42 15.69
N TYR A 111 -11.43 -0.87 15.03
CA TYR A 111 -12.74 -1.50 14.94
C TYR A 111 -12.67 -2.90 14.31
N LYS A 112 -11.99 -3.03 13.17
CA LYS A 112 -11.81 -4.32 12.49
C LYS A 112 -11.01 -5.31 13.34
N ALA A 113 -9.98 -4.87 14.05
CA ALA A 113 -9.18 -5.71 14.95
C ALA A 113 -9.98 -6.23 16.15
N VAL A 114 -10.74 -5.35 16.82
CA VAL A 114 -11.63 -5.73 17.94
C VAL A 114 -12.71 -6.70 17.47
N ARG A 115 -13.35 -6.42 16.32
CA ARG A 115 -14.33 -7.30 15.69
C ARG A 115 -13.74 -8.68 15.34
N ALA A 116 -12.55 -8.70 14.77
CA ALA A 116 -11.85 -9.94 14.42
C ALA A 116 -11.46 -10.76 15.66
N LYS A 117 -11.04 -10.11 16.75
CA LYS A 117 -10.76 -10.78 18.01
C LYS A 117 -12.01 -11.43 18.62
N LYS A 118 -13.17 -10.80 18.47
CA LYS A 118 -14.46 -11.28 19.01
C LYS A 118 -15.12 -12.37 18.17
N ARG A 119 -15.15 -12.18 16.84
CA ARG A 119 -15.90 -13.03 15.88
C ARG A 119 -15.01 -13.98 15.08
N GLY A 120 -13.69 -13.85 15.22
CA GLY A 120 -12.71 -14.49 14.33
C GLY A 120 -12.60 -13.78 12.98
N VAL A 121 -11.57 -14.14 12.22
CA VAL A 121 -11.35 -13.67 10.85
C VAL A 121 -11.98 -14.65 9.88
N ALA A 122 -12.81 -14.18 8.97
CA ALA A 122 -13.46 -15.01 7.96
C ALA A 122 -12.42 -15.74 7.08
N LEU A 123 -12.74 -16.97 6.66
CA LEU A 123 -11.84 -17.78 5.83
C LEU A 123 -11.43 -17.03 4.55
N ARG A 124 -12.37 -16.32 3.92
CA ARG A 124 -12.13 -15.48 2.75
C ARG A 124 -11.00 -14.46 3.02
N GLU A 125 -11.08 -13.74 4.14
CA GLU A 125 -10.10 -12.73 4.51
C GLU A 125 -8.71 -13.34 4.80
N ARG A 126 -8.68 -14.54 5.40
CA ARG A 126 -7.42 -15.28 5.62
C ARG A 126 -6.76 -15.68 4.30
N VAL A 127 -7.55 -16.19 3.35
CA VAL A 127 -7.05 -16.64 2.04
C VAL A 127 -6.57 -15.45 1.20
N LEU A 128 -7.38 -14.39 1.10
CA LEU A 128 -7.03 -13.19 0.34
C LEU A 128 -5.89 -12.39 1.01
N GLY A 129 -5.82 -12.46 2.34
CA GLY A 129 -4.76 -11.83 3.14
C GLY A 129 -3.40 -12.54 3.10
N ASP A 130 -3.29 -13.69 2.39
CA ASP A 130 -2.05 -14.46 2.28
C ASP A 130 -1.51 -14.54 0.84
N PRO A 131 -0.86 -13.46 0.35
CA PRO A 131 -0.29 -13.45 -1.00
C PRO A 131 0.90 -14.41 -1.15
N ASP A 132 1.58 -14.79 -0.07
CA ASP A 132 2.69 -15.76 -0.11
C ASP A 132 2.17 -17.17 -0.33
N LEU A 133 1.04 -17.54 0.31
CA LEU A 133 0.36 -18.80 0.05
C LEU A 133 -0.16 -18.85 -1.40
N ALA A 134 -0.81 -17.77 -1.86
CA ALA A 134 -1.29 -17.68 -3.25
C ALA A 134 -0.15 -17.88 -4.25
N GLY A 135 1.00 -17.21 -4.04
CA GLY A 135 2.18 -17.37 -4.87
C GLY A 135 2.77 -18.79 -4.84
N ARG A 136 2.78 -19.45 -3.68
CA ARG A 136 3.23 -20.84 -3.56
C ARG A 136 2.32 -21.81 -4.30
N MET A 137 1.02 -21.68 -4.12
CA MET A 137 0.00 -22.52 -4.80
C MET A 137 0.05 -22.33 -6.32
N ALA A 138 0.20 -21.09 -6.77
CA ALA A 138 0.33 -20.81 -8.20
C ALA A 138 1.57 -21.47 -8.83
N ARG A 139 2.71 -21.45 -8.15
CA ARG A 139 3.92 -22.17 -8.65
C ARG A 139 3.71 -23.68 -8.71
N LEU A 140 3.08 -24.27 -7.70
CA LEU A 140 2.75 -25.71 -7.70
C LEU A 140 1.77 -26.09 -8.81
N SER A 141 1.03 -25.14 -9.37
CA SER A 141 0.10 -25.36 -10.48
C SER A 141 0.79 -25.39 -11.87
N PHE A 142 2.12 -25.20 -11.95
CA PHE A 142 2.87 -25.20 -13.21
C PHE A 142 2.27 -24.28 -14.31
N GLY A 143 1.79 -23.10 -13.91
CA GLY A 143 1.20 -22.10 -14.80
C GLY A 143 -0.32 -22.24 -15.00
N MET A 144 -0.94 -23.32 -14.54
CA MET A 144 -2.41 -23.50 -14.66
C MET A 144 -3.19 -22.39 -13.93
N ALA A 145 -2.67 -21.85 -12.84
CA ALA A 145 -3.33 -20.75 -12.11
C ALA A 145 -3.60 -19.54 -13.03
N ASN A 146 -2.63 -19.14 -13.84
CA ASN A 146 -2.78 -18.03 -14.78
C ASN A 146 -3.82 -18.34 -15.88
N THR A 147 -3.81 -19.56 -16.41
CA THR A 147 -4.79 -20.01 -17.40
C THR A 147 -6.19 -20.03 -16.82
N MET A 148 -6.35 -20.59 -15.61
CA MET A 148 -7.65 -20.70 -14.93
C MET A 148 -8.22 -19.33 -14.57
N ASN A 149 -7.38 -18.35 -14.21
CA ASN A 149 -7.81 -16.97 -13.94
C ASN A 149 -8.43 -16.26 -15.16
N ARG A 150 -8.26 -16.81 -16.37
CA ARG A 150 -8.86 -16.31 -17.62
C ARG A 150 -10.11 -17.09 -18.04
N VAL A 151 -10.44 -18.19 -17.36
CA VAL A 151 -11.61 -19.03 -17.67
C VAL A 151 -12.83 -18.51 -16.94
N ALA A 152 -13.87 -18.12 -17.64
CA ALA A 152 -15.09 -17.51 -17.08
C ALA A 152 -15.76 -18.39 -16.02
N ALA A 153 -15.85 -19.71 -16.21
CA ALA A 153 -16.43 -20.64 -15.25
C ALA A 153 -15.63 -20.66 -13.92
N HIS A 154 -14.30 -20.64 -14.00
CA HIS A 154 -13.45 -20.55 -12.81
C HIS A 154 -13.61 -19.20 -12.10
N ARG A 155 -13.68 -18.09 -12.85
CA ARG A 155 -13.93 -16.75 -12.30
C ARG A 155 -15.28 -16.66 -11.59
N TRP A 156 -16.31 -17.26 -12.16
CA TRP A 156 -17.63 -17.39 -11.53
C TRP A 156 -17.55 -18.19 -10.22
N PHE A 157 -16.82 -19.30 -10.21
CA PHE A 157 -16.58 -20.11 -9.01
C PHE A 157 -15.86 -19.33 -7.92
N MET A 158 -14.77 -18.63 -8.26
CA MET A 158 -14.04 -17.76 -7.32
C MET A 158 -14.93 -16.68 -6.73
N GLU A 159 -15.84 -16.10 -7.52
CA GLU A 159 -16.80 -15.12 -7.03
C GLU A 159 -17.74 -15.70 -6.00
N LYS A 160 -18.27 -16.89 -6.23
CA LYS A 160 -19.22 -17.56 -5.32
C LYS A 160 -18.55 -18.08 -4.03
N VAL A 161 -17.34 -18.56 -4.10
CA VAL A 161 -16.66 -19.22 -2.98
C VAL A 161 -15.76 -18.24 -2.21
N LEU A 162 -15.01 -17.39 -2.90
CA LEU A 162 -14.05 -16.46 -2.31
C LEU A 162 -14.50 -15.00 -2.35
N GLY A 163 -15.65 -14.70 -2.98
CA GLY A 163 -16.14 -13.34 -3.15
C GLY A 163 -15.19 -12.44 -3.96
N VAL A 164 -14.35 -13.02 -4.82
CA VAL A 164 -13.48 -12.25 -5.75
C VAL A 164 -14.31 -11.95 -6.99
N HIS A 165 -14.52 -10.66 -7.27
CA HIS A 165 -15.36 -10.23 -8.40
C HIS A 165 -14.82 -10.82 -9.72
N ARG A 166 -15.75 -11.43 -10.52
CA ARG A 166 -15.38 -12.16 -11.75
C ARG A 166 -14.64 -11.31 -12.79
N ASP A 167 -14.97 -10.03 -12.88
CA ASP A 167 -14.38 -9.11 -13.85
C ASP A 167 -13.13 -8.39 -13.31
N LYS A 168 -12.73 -8.64 -12.05
CA LYS A 168 -11.50 -8.06 -11.51
C LYS A 168 -10.29 -8.63 -12.22
N LEU A 169 -9.47 -7.76 -12.82
CA LEU A 169 -8.19 -8.13 -13.38
C LEU A 169 -7.25 -8.63 -12.27
N LEU A 170 -6.87 -9.89 -12.34
CA LEU A 170 -5.86 -10.47 -11.45
C LEU A 170 -4.51 -10.50 -12.15
N PRO A 171 -3.42 -10.17 -11.45
CA PRO A 171 -2.09 -10.26 -12.03
C PRO A 171 -1.71 -11.72 -12.27
N ASP A 172 -0.97 -11.98 -13.35
CA ASP A 172 -0.35 -13.27 -13.59
C ASP A 172 0.75 -13.55 -12.54
N PHE A 173 0.92 -14.80 -12.19
CA PHE A 173 2.06 -15.25 -11.39
C PHE A 173 3.26 -15.48 -12.29
N ALA A 174 4.42 -15.00 -11.87
CA ALA A 174 5.66 -15.19 -12.61
C ALA A 174 6.14 -16.64 -12.55
N ALA A 175 6.70 -17.15 -13.65
CA ALA A 175 7.28 -18.49 -13.71
C ALA A 175 8.50 -18.63 -12.78
N GLN A 176 9.29 -17.57 -12.61
CA GLN A 176 10.42 -17.48 -11.71
C GLN A 176 10.21 -16.36 -10.70
N THR A 177 10.33 -16.64 -9.41
CA THR A 177 10.23 -15.62 -8.36
C THR A 177 11.43 -14.68 -8.39
N PHE A 178 11.26 -13.47 -7.82
CA PHE A 178 12.38 -12.54 -7.68
C PHE A 178 13.53 -13.15 -6.86
N GLU A 179 13.24 -13.78 -5.72
CA GLU A 179 14.27 -14.41 -4.87
C GLU A 179 15.03 -15.52 -5.62
N SER A 180 14.32 -16.39 -6.35
CA SER A 180 14.97 -17.44 -7.14
C SER A 180 15.91 -16.87 -8.20
N TRP A 181 15.50 -15.79 -8.86
CA TRP A 181 16.37 -15.06 -9.78
C TRP A 181 17.55 -14.40 -9.05
N ALA A 182 17.31 -13.72 -7.94
CA ALA A 182 18.33 -13.04 -7.17
C ALA A 182 19.38 -14.03 -6.64
N GLN A 183 18.95 -15.21 -6.19
CA GLN A 183 19.85 -16.29 -5.77
C GLN A 183 20.72 -16.81 -6.91
N ALA A 184 20.12 -17.09 -8.07
CA ALA A 184 20.84 -17.54 -9.26
C ALA A 184 21.86 -16.51 -9.78
N ASN A 185 21.66 -15.22 -9.48
CA ASN A 185 22.55 -14.13 -9.87
C ASN A 185 23.47 -13.62 -8.73
N GLY A 186 23.60 -14.38 -7.65
CA GLY A 186 24.49 -14.05 -6.53
C GLY A 186 24.11 -12.79 -5.73
N ARG A 187 22.84 -12.35 -5.83
CA ARG A 187 22.34 -11.18 -5.10
C ARG A 187 21.88 -11.50 -3.69
N VAL A 188 21.45 -12.74 -3.45
CA VAL A 188 21.12 -13.22 -2.10
C VAL A 188 22.42 -13.54 -1.39
N ARG A 189 22.71 -12.77 -0.35
CA ARG A 189 23.91 -12.95 0.49
C ARG A 189 23.63 -12.57 1.92
N ALA A 190 24.39 -13.09 2.86
CA ALA A 190 24.30 -12.72 4.26
C ALA A 190 24.64 -11.23 4.46
N ALA A 191 24.12 -10.64 5.53
CA ALA A 191 24.44 -9.28 5.93
C ALA A 191 25.97 -9.11 6.10
N GLY A 192 26.51 -8.07 5.52
CA GLY A 192 27.97 -7.79 5.54
C GLY A 192 28.27 -6.30 5.57
N LYS A 193 29.46 -5.97 6.12
CA LYS A 193 29.97 -4.61 6.07
C LYS A 193 30.27 -4.23 4.63
N GLY A 194 29.59 -3.23 4.10
CA GLY A 194 29.75 -2.74 2.73
C GLY A 194 28.47 -2.74 1.92
N ASP A 195 27.42 -3.42 2.38
CA ASP A 195 26.10 -3.22 1.83
C ASP A 195 25.49 -1.93 2.37
N GLU A 196 25.16 -1.00 1.48
CA GLU A 196 24.45 0.25 1.85
C GLU A 196 22.94 -0.01 1.98
N ALA A 197 22.45 -1.05 1.31
CA ALA A 197 21.03 -1.36 1.29
C ALA A 197 20.76 -2.88 1.25
N VAL A 198 19.59 -3.26 1.76
CA VAL A 198 18.95 -4.55 1.52
C VAL A 198 17.59 -4.31 0.87
N LEU A 199 17.32 -5.01 -0.23
CA LEU A 199 16.07 -4.85 -0.96
C LEU A 199 14.95 -5.67 -0.32
N PHE A 200 13.82 -5.01 -0.03
CA PHE A 200 12.56 -5.65 0.32
C PHE A 200 11.64 -5.66 -0.93
N PRO A 201 11.60 -6.78 -1.68
CA PRO A 201 10.97 -6.81 -3.01
C PRO A 201 9.45 -6.68 -2.96
N THR A 202 8.82 -6.97 -1.83
CA THR A 202 7.37 -7.09 -1.62
C THR A 202 6.79 -8.38 -2.21
N CYS A 203 5.62 -8.80 -1.71
CA CYS A 203 4.96 -10.02 -2.17
C CYS A 203 4.58 -9.96 -3.66
N TYR A 204 4.21 -8.78 -4.17
CA TYR A 204 3.84 -8.59 -5.57
C TYR A 204 5.04 -8.74 -6.50
N VAL A 205 6.14 -8.06 -6.22
CA VAL A 205 7.38 -8.20 -7.01
C VAL A 205 7.94 -9.61 -6.90
N GLN A 206 7.86 -10.21 -5.72
CA GLN A 206 8.30 -11.58 -5.49
C GLN A 206 7.59 -12.59 -6.39
N ASN A 207 6.26 -12.48 -6.52
CA ASN A 207 5.44 -13.54 -7.11
C ASN A 207 4.82 -13.20 -8.47
N ASN A 208 4.63 -11.91 -8.79
CA ASN A 208 3.89 -11.49 -9.98
C ASN A 208 4.74 -10.72 -10.97
N GLU A 209 5.58 -9.78 -10.53
CA GLU A 209 6.34 -8.90 -11.42
C GLU A 209 7.82 -8.75 -11.00
N PRO A 210 8.60 -9.85 -11.05
CA PRO A 210 10.01 -9.86 -10.64
C PRO A 210 10.89 -8.84 -11.37
N GLN A 211 10.46 -8.42 -12.57
CA GLN A 211 11.21 -7.45 -13.36
C GLN A 211 11.39 -6.11 -12.64
N ILE A 212 10.39 -5.66 -11.87
CA ILE A 212 10.52 -4.42 -11.07
C ILE A 212 11.69 -4.52 -10.08
N GLY A 213 11.86 -5.69 -9.44
CA GLY A 213 12.98 -5.90 -8.51
C GLY A 213 14.34 -5.96 -9.22
N ARG A 214 14.38 -6.54 -10.43
CA ARG A 214 15.59 -6.58 -11.28
C ARG A 214 15.98 -5.17 -11.70
N ASP A 215 15.01 -4.39 -12.19
CA ASP A 215 15.20 -2.99 -12.58
C ASP A 215 15.66 -2.14 -11.39
N ALA A 216 15.10 -2.38 -10.19
CA ALA A 216 15.51 -1.70 -8.97
C ALA A 216 17.00 -1.95 -8.67
N LEU A 217 17.44 -3.21 -8.72
CA LEU A 217 18.86 -3.54 -8.50
C LEU A 217 19.76 -2.94 -9.57
N GLU A 218 19.36 -2.97 -10.84
CA GLU A 218 20.13 -2.34 -11.91
C GLU A 218 20.29 -0.83 -11.69
N VAL A 219 19.21 -0.13 -11.33
CA VAL A 219 19.26 1.31 -11.05
C VAL A 219 20.17 1.61 -9.86
N LEU A 220 20.11 0.80 -8.80
CA LEU A 220 20.97 0.95 -7.64
C LEU A 220 22.45 0.69 -7.99
N ASP A 221 22.74 -0.35 -8.77
CA ASP A 221 24.10 -0.64 -9.27
C ASP A 221 24.66 0.51 -10.12
N ARG A 222 23.84 1.06 -11.04
CA ARG A 222 24.22 2.20 -11.89
C ARG A 222 24.54 3.47 -11.07
N ASN A 223 24.01 3.57 -9.86
CA ASN A 223 24.27 4.64 -8.90
C ASN A 223 25.27 4.21 -7.81
N GLN A 224 25.97 3.09 -7.99
CA GLN A 224 26.99 2.57 -7.08
C GLN A 224 26.50 2.41 -5.64
N VAL A 225 25.28 1.90 -5.48
CA VAL A 225 24.67 1.55 -4.19
C VAL A 225 24.76 0.04 -3.98
N PRO A 226 25.74 -0.47 -3.22
CA PRO A 226 25.84 -1.89 -2.91
C PRO A 226 24.59 -2.40 -2.21
N THR A 227 23.83 -3.27 -2.89
CA THR A 227 22.53 -3.72 -2.42
C THR A 227 22.49 -5.23 -2.33
N ALA A 228 22.17 -5.75 -1.14
CA ALA A 228 21.90 -7.17 -0.89
C ALA A 228 20.41 -7.49 -1.10
N CYS A 229 20.13 -8.79 -1.32
CA CYS A 229 18.79 -9.36 -1.18
C CYS A 229 18.78 -10.31 0.01
N ALA A 230 17.87 -10.13 0.95
CA ALA A 230 17.68 -11.07 2.05
C ALA A 230 16.91 -12.31 1.55
N LYS A 231 17.19 -13.47 2.16
CA LYS A 231 16.50 -14.72 1.84
C LYS A 231 15.22 -14.86 2.65
N GLY A 232 14.18 -15.39 2.01
CA GLY A 232 12.98 -15.87 2.69
C GLY A 232 12.07 -14.78 3.22
N LEU A 233 12.11 -13.56 2.68
CA LEU A 233 11.20 -12.49 3.10
C LEU A 233 9.75 -12.84 2.82
N ALA A 234 8.88 -12.53 3.77
CA ALA A 234 7.43 -12.68 3.67
C ALA A 234 6.74 -11.34 3.33
N CYS A 235 5.43 -11.40 3.09
CA CYS A 235 4.60 -10.20 2.98
C CYS A 235 4.75 -9.30 4.22
N CYS A 236 4.69 -7.98 4.03
CA CYS A 236 4.80 -7.00 5.14
C CYS A 236 3.68 -7.10 6.20
N GLY A 237 2.63 -7.88 5.93
CA GLY A 237 1.51 -8.08 6.84
C GLY A 237 0.31 -7.15 6.60
N MET A 238 0.40 -6.19 5.67
CA MET A 238 -0.67 -5.21 5.43
C MET A 238 -2.04 -5.84 5.13
N PRO A 239 -2.19 -6.86 4.24
CA PRO A 239 -3.50 -7.44 3.98
C PRO A 239 -4.12 -8.15 5.19
N ALA A 240 -3.30 -8.77 6.02
CA ALA A 240 -3.76 -9.37 7.27
C ALA A 240 -4.19 -8.28 8.26
N TRP A 241 -3.42 -7.20 8.37
CA TRP A 241 -3.73 -6.05 9.21
C TRP A 241 -5.05 -5.37 8.77
N GLU A 242 -5.27 -5.14 7.49
CA GLU A 242 -6.50 -4.55 6.94
C GLU A 242 -7.77 -5.34 7.28
N SER A 243 -7.66 -6.66 7.36
CA SER A 243 -8.77 -7.53 7.78
C SER A 243 -8.95 -7.64 9.30
N GLY A 244 -8.12 -6.95 10.08
CA GLY A 244 -8.10 -7.03 11.55
C GLY A 244 -7.37 -8.26 12.10
N ASN A 245 -6.71 -9.06 11.25
CA ASN A 245 -5.94 -10.25 11.65
C ASN A 245 -4.55 -9.85 12.16
N LEU A 246 -4.54 -9.25 13.35
CA LEU A 246 -3.33 -8.69 13.93
C LEU A 246 -2.28 -9.76 14.28
N ASP A 247 -2.71 -10.94 14.69
CA ASP A 247 -1.78 -12.04 15.04
C ASP A 247 -0.99 -12.49 13.81
N GLU A 248 -1.65 -12.64 12.66
CA GLU A 248 -0.97 -12.97 11.42
C GLU A 248 -0.07 -11.83 10.94
N ALA A 249 -0.51 -10.58 11.08
CA ALA A 249 0.30 -9.41 10.76
C ALA A 249 1.59 -9.36 11.59
N ARG A 250 1.49 -9.60 12.91
CA ARG A 250 2.63 -9.72 13.84
C ARG A 250 3.57 -10.83 13.44
N ARG A 251 3.06 -12.02 13.20
CA ARG A 251 3.86 -13.20 12.81
C ARG A 251 4.71 -12.92 11.56
N ARG A 252 4.13 -12.25 10.56
CA ARG A 252 4.85 -11.86 9.33
C ARG A 252 5.89 -10.79 9.60
N ALA A 253 5.57 -9.80 10.42
CA ALA A 253 6.51 -8.76 10.79
C ALA A 253 7.69 -9.35 11.57
N GLU A 254 7.46 -10.22 12.55
CA GLU A 254 8.51 -10.90 13.32
C GLU A 254 9.45 -11.69 12.41
N HIS A 255 8.89 -12.50 11.51
CA HIS A 255 9.66 -13.24 10.52
C HIS A 255 10.56 -12.32 9.66
N ASN A 256 10.03 -11.18 9.22
CA ASN A 256 10.79 -10.23 8.44
C ASN A 256 11.82 -9.45 9.29
N LEU A 257 11.52 -9.18 10.57
CA LEU A 257 12.49 -8.59 11.50
C LEU A 257 13.70 -9.49 11.67
N ASP A 258 13.51 -10.79 11.86
CA ASP A 258 14.60 -11.78 11.99
C ASP A 258 15.48 -11.81 10.73
N ALA A 259 14.88 -11.64 9.55
CA ALA A 259 15.61 -11.64 8.29
C ALA A 259 16.33 -10.31 7.98
N LEU A 260 15.78 -9.17 8.41
CA LEU A 260 16.27 -7.83 8.02
C LEU A 260 17.18 -7.19 9.06
N GLU A 261 16.97 -7.47 10.34
CA GLU A 261 17.73 -6.86 11.44
C GLU A 261 19.25 -7.03 11.30
N PRO A 262 19.80 -8.18 10.88
CA PRO A 262 21.24 -8.32 10.68
C PRO A 262 21.82 -7.34 9.65
N TYR A 263 21.07 -7.00 8.60
CA TYR A 263 21.51 -6.00 7.61
C TYR A 263 21.46 -4.59 8.19
N VAL A 264 20.41 -4.28 8.97
CA VAL A 264 20.30 -2.98 9.65
C VAL A 264 21.42 -2.80 10.67
N ASP A 265 21.78 -3.86 11.41
CA ASP A 265 22.91 -3.85 12.36
C ASP A 265 24.27 -3.66 11.65
N ALA A 266 24.37 -4.14 10.41
CA ALA A 266 25.53 -3.87 9.56
C ALA A 266 25.55 -2.45 8.94
N GLY A 267 24.48 -1.64 9.14
CA GLY A 267 24.36 -0.26 8.66
C GLY A 267 23.53 -0.07 7.40
N ALA A 268 22.99 -1.14 6.82
CA ALA A 268 22.22 -1.07 5.58
C ALA A 268 20.84 -0.41 5.78
N LYS A 269 20.34 0.28 4.74
CA LYS A 269 18.94 0.72 4.66
C LYS A 269 18.07 -0.38 4.06
N VAL A 270 16.84 -0.50 4.53
CA VAL A 270 15.85 -1.42 3.97
C VAL A 270 15.05 -0.69 2.88
N LEU A 271 15.26 -1.06 1.63
CA LEU A 271 14.61 -0.42 0.48
C LEU A 271 13.35 -1.20 0.10
N ALA A 272 12.18 -0.68 0.47
CA ALA A 272 10.89 -1.29 0.16
C ALA A 272 10.30 -0.72 -1.13
N ILE A 273 10.16 -1.56 -2.16
CA ILE A 273 9.74 -1.13 -3.52
C ILE A 273 8.31 -0.55 -3.53
N ASN A 274 7.41 -1.02 -2.68
CA ASN A 274 6.01 -0.56 -2.66
C ASN A 274 5.76 0.36 -1.45
N PRO A 275 5.19 1.57 -1.65
CA PRO A 275 4.87 2.53 -0.58
C PRO A 275 3.97 1.95 0.53
N THR A 276 3.07 1.02 0.20
CA THR A 276 2.25 0.32 1.19
C THR A 276 3.12 -0.46 2.17
N CYS A 277 4.13 -1.18 1.65
CA CYS A 277 5.04 -1.94 2.50
C CYS A 277 5.94 -1.04 3.32
N SER A 278 6.52 0.02 2.73
CA SER A 278 7.36 0.96 3.48
C SER A 278 6.57 1.68 4.58
N MET A 279 5.33 2.09 4.32
CA MET A 279 4.42 2.66 5.33
C MET A 279 4.14 1.65 6.45
N THR A 280 3.80 0.40 6.11
CA THR A 280 3.49 -0.64 7.09
C THR A 280 4.69 -0.91 8.00
N MET A 281 5.87 -1.06 7.43
CA MET A 281 7.11 -1.32 8.18
C MET A 281 7.48 -0.14 9.09
N ARG A 282 7.33 1.10 8.60
CA ARG A 282 7.72 2.31 9.35
C ARG A 282 6.72 2.69 10.43
N GLU A 283 5.40 2.60 10.15
CA GLU A 283 4.38 3.18 11.01
C GLU A 283 3.60 2.14 11.81
N LYS A 284 3.55 0.87 11.34
CA LYS A 284 2.71 -0.16 11.95
C LYS A 284 3.50 -1.19 12.73
N TRP A 285 4.61 -1.72 12.19
CA TRP A 285 5.39 -2.72 12.90
C TRP A 285 5.75 -2.30 14.32
N PRO A 286 6.25 -1.08 14.62
CA PRO A 286 6.54 -0.68 15.99
C PRO A 286 5.35 -0.78 16.95
N LYS A 287 4.13 -0.49 16.45
CA LYS A 287 2.91 -0.54 17.25
C LYS A 287 2.37 -1.96 17.48
N TRP A 288 2.81 -2.93 16.68
CA TRP A 288 2.33 -4.31 16.81
C TRP A 288 3.02 -5.08 17.92
N PHE A 289 4.10 -4.56 18.47
CA PHE A 289 4.94 -5.23 19.47
C PHE A 289 5.07 -4.42 20.75
N GLU A 290 5.58 -5.09 21.78
CA GLU A 290 5.90 -4.53 23.09
C GLU A 290 7.35 -4.86 23.47
N GLY A 291 7.90 -4.17 24.47
CA GLY A 291 9.22 -4.46 25.05
C GLY A 291 10.34 -4.52 24.00
N GLU A 292 11.15 -5.55 24.07
CA GLU A 292 12.33 -5.76 23.22
C GLU A 292 11.94 -5.89 21.72
N GLN A 293 10.85 -6.60 21.43
CA GLN A 293 10.38 -6.75 20.06
C GLN A 293 9.96 -5.39 19.44
N ARG A 294 9.39 -4.49 20.23
CA ARG A 294 9.08 -3.13 19.78
C ARG A 294 10.37 -2.37 19.45
N ALA A 295 11.37 -2.44 20.29
CA ALA A 295 12.67 -1.78 20.04
C ALA A 295 13.34 -2.31 18.74
N ARG A 296 13.27 -3.62 18.49
CA ARG A 296 13.72 -4.22 17.21
C ARG A 296 12.95 -3.65 16.02
N ALA A 297 11.62 -3.62 16.13
CA ALA A 297 10.75 -3.09 15.07
C ALA A 297 11.02 -1.60 14.81
N GLU A 298 11.22 -0.78 15.84
CA GLU A 298 11.60 0.64 15.73
C GLU A 298 12.95 0.82 15.06
N LYS A 299 13.94 -0.01 15.39
CA LYS A 299 15.27 0.01 14.76
C LYS A 299 15.17 -0.27 13.24
N VAL A 300 14.45 -1.33 12.86
CA VAL A 300 14.25 -1.66 11.44
C VAL A 300 13.41 -0.58 10.75
N ALA A 301 12.33 -0.10 11.37
CA ALA A 301 11.46 0.97 10.83
C ALA A 301 12.24 2.25 10.51
N ALA A 302 13.19 2.63 11.35
CA ALA A 302 14.07 3.79 11.14
C ALA A 302 15.02 3.61 9.94
N ALA A 303 15.34 2.38 9.58
CA ALA A 303 16.18 2.05 8.42
C ALA A 303 15.38 1.93 7.11
N VAL A 304 14.04 1.80 7.16
CA VAL A 304 13.19 1.64 5.97
C VAL A 304 13.12 2.93 5.17
N LYS A 305 13.34 2.82 3.87
CA LYS A 305 13.20 3.89 2.88
C LYS A 305 12.47 3.39 1.62
N ASP A 306 11.85 4.32 0.91
CA ASP A 306 11.49 4.12 -0.48
C ASP A 306 12.76 4.18 -1.35
N PRO A 307 12.93 3.32 -2.37
CA PRO A 307 14.11 3.35 -3.23
C PRO A 307 14.35 4.69 -3.94
N CYS A 308 13.27 5.36 -4.38
CA CYS A 308 13.39 6.68 -4.99
C CYS A 308 13.81 7.76 -3.99
N ASP A 309 13.38 7.67 -2.72
CA ASP A 309 13.84 8.56 -1.66
C ASP A 309 15.32 8.31 -1.33
N HIS A 310 15.75 7.05 -1.32
CA HIS A 310 17.15 6.73 -1.15
C HIS A 310 18.03 7.30 -2.28
N LEU A 311 17.65 7.07 -3.53
CA LEU A 311 18.35 7.65 -4.70
C LEU A 311 18.35 9.17 -4.68
N TRP A 312 17.23 9.80 -4.28
CA TRP A 312 17.18 11.26 -4.15
C TRP A 312 18.13 11.79 -3.09
N SER A 313 18.38 11.03 -2.00
CA SER A 313 19.37 11.44 -1.00
C SER A 313 20.79 11.52 -1.54
N LEU A 314 21.10 10.82 -2.63
CA LEU A 314 22.38 10.82 -3.34
C LEU A 314 22.49 11.89 -4.44
N ARG A 315 21.48 12.71 -4.68
CA ARG A 315 21.38 13.62 -5.85
C ARG A 315 22.52 14.63 -6.01
N GLU A 316 23.27 14.89 -4.96
CA GLU A 316 24.46 15.76 -4.97
C GLU A 316 25.78 14.94 -4.78
N ASP A 317 25.68 13.61 -4.66
CA ASP A 317 26.81 12.71 -4.60
C ASP A 317 27.37 12.46 -6.01
N ALA A 318 28.69 12.29 -6.14
CA ALA A 318 29.35 11.99 -7.41
C ALA A 318 28.89 10.65 -8.03
N ARG A 319 28.36 9.74 -7.21
CA ARG A 319 27.79 8.46 -7.65
C ARG A 319 26.45 8.59 -8.37
N PHE A 320 25.73 9.72 -8.18
CA PHE A 320 24.42 9.91 -8.75
C PHE A 320 24.48 9.96 -10.28
N ASN A 321 24.00 8.92 -10.93
CA ASN A 321 24.12 8.77 -12.36
C ASN A 321 22.98 9.44 -13.13
N LYS A 322 23.31 10.44 -13.96
CA LYS A 322 22.38 11.13 -14.86
C LYS A 322 22.56 10.71 -16.32
N ALA A 323 23.54 9.86 -16.61
CA ALA A 323 23.90 9.46 -17.97
C ALA A 323 22.92 8.37 -18.47
N VAL A 324 21.77 8.79 -18.96
CA VAL A 324 20.77 7.93 -19.60
C VAL A 324 20.96 7.91 -21.12
N GLN A 325 20.64 6.79 -21.77
CA GLN A 325 20.74 6.63 -23.22
C GLN A 325 19.48 7.09 -23.93
N THR A 326 18.30 6.91 -23.29
CA THR A 326 17.01 7.38 -23.78
C THR A 326 16.22 8.07 -22.66
N LYS A 327 15.21 8.82 -23.02
CA LYS A 327 14.26 9.41 -22.07
C LYS A 327 12.88 9.53 -22.70
N PRO A 328 11.81 9.45 -21.91
CA PRO A 328 10.48 9.74 -22.42
C PRO A 328 10.33 11.25 -22.72
N GLU A 329 9.43 11.60 -23.62
CA GLU A 329 9.12 13.00 -23.95
C GLU A 329 8.33 13.68 -22.81
N SER A 330 7.46 12.94 -22.14
CA SER A 330 6.64 13.39 -21.01
C SER A 330 6.22 12.23 -20.13
N ILE A 331 5.89 12.50 -18.86
CA ILE A 331 5.50 11.49 -17.88
C ILE A 331 4.22 11.94 -17.15
N ALA A 332 3.17 11.09 -17.17
CA ALA A 332 2.07 11.18 -16.22
C ALA A 332 2.46 10.36 -14.97
N TYR A 333 2.52 11.00 -13.81
CA TYR A 333 2.95 10.38 -12.59
C TYR A 333 1.82 10.35 -11.55
N HIS A 334 1.26 9.16 -11.32
CA HIS A 334 0.33 8.94 -10.23
C HIS A 334 1.09 8.76 -8.91
N ALA A 335 0.82 9.63 -7.93
CA ALA A 335 1.37 9.57 -6.59
C ALA A 335 0.47 8.70 -5.70
N PRO A 336 0.89 7.47 -5.31
CA PRO A 336 0.06 6.56 -4.53
C PRO A 336 -0.30 7.12 -3.17
N CYS A 337 -1.48 6.72 -2.67
CA CYS A 337 -2.01 7.18 -1.38
C CYS A 337 -1.03 6.94 -0.22
N HIS A 338 -0.50 5.72 -0.07
CA HIS A 338 0.44 5.37 1.00
C HIS A 338 1.83 6.01 0.87
N LEU A 339 2.23 6.51 -0.30
CA LEU A 339 3.40 7.38 -0.44
C LEU A 339 3.11 8.78 0.14
N ARG A 340 1.94 9.33 -0.19
CA ARG A 340 1.52 10.66 0.27
C ARG A 340 1.38 10.72 1.79
N VAL A 341 0.82 9.68 2.41
CA VAL A 341 0.68 9.55 3.87
C VAL A 341 2.02 9.65 4.58
N GLN A 342 3.07 9.07 4.02
CA GLN A 342 4.40 9.08 4.63
C GLN A 342 5.09 10.46 4.61
N ARG A 343 4.57 11.42 3.81
CA ARG A 343 5.08 12.80 3.71
C ARG A 343 6.58 12.91 3.37
N THR A 344 7.15 11.89 2.72
CA THR A 344 8.56 11.86 2.28
C THR A 344 8.80 12.66 0.99
N GLY A 345 7.74 13.19 0.38
CA GLY A 345 7.78 13.89 -0.90
C GLY A 345 7.60 12.95 -2.10
N LEU A 346 7.44 13.53 -3.29
CA LEU A 346 7.24 12.81 -4.54
C LEU A 346 8.59 12.56 -5.22
N ARG A 347 9.40 11.67 -4.62
CA ARG A 347 10.81 11.51 -5.01
C ARG A 347 11.00 10.95 -6.41
N ALA A 348 10.13 10.06 -6.87
CA ALA A 348 10.15 9.60 -8.25
C ALA A 348 10.00 10.77 -9.24
N ARG A 349 9.02 11.67 -9.02
CA ARG A 349 8.86 12.91 -9.79
C ARG A 349 10.13 13.78 -9.77
N ASP A 350 10.72 13.95 -8.59
CA ASP A 350 11.90 14.80 -8.42
C ASP A 350 13.13 14.19 -9.14
N LEU A 351 13.30 12.85 -9.11
CA LEU A 351 14.32 12.13 -9.88
C LEU A 351 14.10 12.28 -11.38
N PHE A 352 12.90 12.11 -11.88
CA PHE A 352 12.60 12.29 -13.30
C PHE A 352 12.92 13.72 -13.78
N ARG A 353 12.58 14.73 -12.98
CA ARG A 353 12.95 16.12 -13.30
C ARG A 353 14.46 16.30 -13.34
N LYS A 354 15.19 15.76 -12.36
CA LYS A 354 16.66 15.91 -12.25
C LYS A 354 17.40 15.16 -13.36
N ILE A 355 16.92 13.97 -13.76
CA ILE A 355 17.61 13.09 -14.71
C ILE A 355 17.17 13.40 -16.16
N PHE A 356 15.88 13.53 -16.41
CA PHE A 356 15.34 13.64 -17.76
C PHE A 356 15.10 15.09 -18.20
N GLY A 357 14.72 15.97 -17.27
CA GLY A 357 14.36 17.35 -17.59
C GLY A 357 13.10 17.49 -18.46
N VAL A 358 12.19 16.52 -18.42
CA VAL A 358 10.96 16.48 -19.22
C VAL A 358 9.74 16.96 -18.43
N PRO A 359 8.63 17.35 -19.11
CA PRO A 359 7.37 17.65 -18.45
C PRO A 359 6.85 16.45 -17.66
N ILE A 360 6.43 16.68 -16.40
CA ILE A 360 5.83 15.67 -15.54
C ILE A 360 4.51 16.21 -15.01
N LYS A 361 3.43 15.52 -15.30
CA LYS A 361 2.07 15.82 -14.82
C LYS A 361 1.76 14.94 -13.62
N PRO A 362 1.77 15.45 -12.36
CA PRO A 362 1.42 14.66 -11.20
C PRO A 362 -0.09 14.48 -11.08
N VAL A 363 -0.54 13.26 -10.83
CA VAL A 363 -1.92 12.91 -10.51
C VAL A 363 -1.98 12.51 -9.04
N MET A 364 -2.75 13.25 -8.24
CA MET A 364 -2.82 13.15 -6.77
C MET A 364 -4.14 12.53 -6.28
N GLU A 365 -4.86 11.85 -7.16
CA GLU A 365 -6.14 11.23 -6.86
C GLU A 365 -5.97 9.77 -6.37
N CYS A 366 -7.01 9.21 -5.75
CA CYS A 366 -7.02 7.81 -5.36
C CYS A 366 -7.28 6.90 -6.56
N CYS A 367 -6.55 5.78 -6.68
CA CYS A 367 -6.82 4.78 -7.71
C CYS A 367 -7.91 3.75 -7.31
N GLY A 368 -8.41 3.81 -6.09
CA GLY A 368 -9.48 2.93 -5.59
C GLY A 368 -9.05 1.47 -5.33
N HIS A 369 -7.76 1.10 -5.39
CA HIS A 369 -7.36 -0.31 -5.30
C HIS A 369 -7.42 -0.83 -3.86
N ASP A 370 -6.58 -0.35 -3.06
CA ASP A 370 -6.15 -0.68 -1.70
C ASP A 370 -6.33 -2.15 -1.26
N GLY A 371 -5.24 -2.77 -0.84
CA GLY A 371 -5.19 -4.13 -0.33
C GLY A 371 -5.99 -5.15 -1.15
N THR A 372 -6.97 -5.77 -0.53
CA THR A 372 -7.90 -6.72 -1.17
C THR A 372 -9.27 -6.11 -1.50
N PHE A 373 -9.51 -4.84 -1.17
CA PHE A 373 -10.83 -4.22 -1.30
C PHE A 373 -11.37 -4.27 -2.73
N ALA A 374 -10.62 -3.77 -3.71
CA ALA A 374 -11.02 -3.74 -5.11
C ALA A 374 -11.17 -5.14 -5.76
N MET A 375 -10.71 -6.19 -5.07
CA MET A 375 -10.84 -7.57 -5.56
C MET A 375 -12.20 -8.18 -5.20
N LYS A 376 -12.84 -7.68 -4.16
CA LYS A 376 -14.07 -8.24 -3.59
C LYS A 376 -15.30 -7.78 -4.37
N VAL A 377 -16.35 -8.62 -4.38
CA VAL A 377 -17.63 -8.30 -5.03
C VAL A 377 -18.21 -6.99 -4.52
N GLU A 378 -18.21 -6.80 -3.20
CA GLU A 378 -18.71 -5.59 -2.54
C GLU A 378 -17.85 -4.35 -2.76
N GLY A 379 -16.55 -4.52 -3.03
CA GLY A 379 -15.60 -3.42 -3.22
C GLY A 379 -15.35 -3.05 -4.69
N PHE A 380 -15.72 -3.90 -5.65
CA PHE A 380 -15.34 -3.72 -7.05
C PHE A 380 -15.89 -2.42 -7.66
N GLU A 381 -17.22 -2.20 -7.59
CA GLU A 381 -17.82 -0.96 -8.10
C GLU A 381 -17.45 0.28 -7.25
N PRO A 382 -17.47 0.24 -5.91
CA PRO A 382 -16.96 1.33 -5.09
C PRO A 382 -15.52 1.73 -5.44
N SER A 383 -14.66 0.75 -5.71
CA SER A 383 -13.26 1.02 -6.11
C SER A 383 -13.14 1.75 -7.43
N GLN A 384 -14.04 1.47 -8.40
CA GLN A 384 -14.09 2.18 -9.68
C GLN A 384 -14.53 3.63 -9.49
N ARG A 385 -15.56 3.87 -8.67
CA ARG A 385 -16.01 5.23 -8.36
C ARG A 385 -14.90 6.05 -7.70
N ALA A 386 -14.23 5.48 -6.70
CA ALA A 386 -13.11 6.12 -6.01
C ALA A 386 -11.93 6.42 -6.94
N GLY A 387 -11.68 5.54 -7.94
CA GLY A 387 -10.58 5.67 -8.91
C GLY A 387 -10.87 6.55 -10.11
N ALA A 388 -12.14 6.92 -10.35
CA ALA A 388 -12.57 7.56 -11.59
C ALA A 388 -11.79 8.83 -11.95
N ASN A 389 -11.53 9.70 -10.97
CA ASN A 389 -10.74 10.91 -11.17
C ASN A 389 -9.28 10.59 -11.55
N ALA A 390 -8.65 9.64 -10.86
CA ALA A 390 -7.28 9.25 -11.19
C ALA A 390 -7.18 8.68 -12.61
N PHE A 391 -8.16 7.86 -13.03
CA PHE A 391 -8.18 7.29 -14.39
C PHE A 391 -8.35 8.36 -15.45
N ARG A 392 -9.25 9.32 -15.23
CA ARG A 392 -9.45 10.48 -16.11
C ARG A 392 -8.20 11.33 -16.21
N ASP A 393 -7.65 11.76 -15.07
CA ASP A 393 -6.53 12.70 -15.03
C ASP A 393 -5.25 12.10 -15.64
N MET A 394 -5.02 10.79 -15.50
CA MET A 394 -3.92 10.09 -16.15
C MET A 394 -4.11 10.06 -17.68
N LYS A 395 -5.33 9.87 -18.18
CA LYS A 395 -5.63 9.93 -19.63
C LYS A 395 -5.46 11.33 -20.18
N GLU A 396 -6.03 12.35 -19.51
CA GLU A 396 -5.96 13.76 -19.89
C GLU A 396 -4.54 14.33 -19.81
N ALA A 397 -3.64 13.64 -19.13
CA ALA A 397 -2.23 14.01 -19.12
C ALA A 397 -1.55 13.85 -20.49
N GLU A 398 -2.07 13.02 -21.38
CA GLU A 398 -1.56 12.79 -22.75
C GLU A 398 -0.05 12.58 -22.79
N SER A 399 0.50 11.87 -21.80
CA SER A 399 1.93 11.70 -21.65
C SER A 399 2.40 10.40 -22.26
N GLN A 400 3.60 10.41 -22.85
CA GLN A 400 4.20 9.24 -23.48
C GLN A 400 4.42 8.07 -22.49
N ALA A 401 4.85 8.36 -21.27
CA ALA A 401 5.02 7.34 -20.26
C ALA A 401 4.10 7.59 -19.06
N TRP A 402 3.52 6.50 -18.53
CA TRP A 402 2.77 6.53 -17.28
C TRP A 402 3.58 5.87 -16.16
N SER A 403 3.58 6.47 -14.98
CA SER A 403 4.33 5.98 -13.83
C SER A 403 3.52 5.98 -12.54
N THR A 404 3.77 4.98 -11.70
CA THR A 404 3.29 4.92 -10.31
C THR A 404 4.22 4.06 -9.46
N ASP A 405 4.50 4.46 -8.22
CA ASP A 405 5.32 3.68 -7.28
C ASP A 405 4.59 2.43 -6.74
N CYS A 406 3.28 2.32 -6.97
CA CYS A 406 2.47 1.21 -6.48
C CYS A 406 2.09 0.27 -7.63
N PRO A 407 2.65 -0.95 -7.70
CA PRO A 407 2.31 -1.92 -8.75
C PRO A 407 0.84 -2.35 -8.72
N LEU A 408 0.18 -2.29 -7.55
CA LEU A 408 -1.24 -2.61 -7.44
C LEU A 408 -2.12 -1.50 -8.03
N ALA A 409 -1.72 -0.23 -7.86
CA ALA A 409 -2.36 0.87 -8.57
C ALA A 409 -2.19 0.72 -10.09
N ALA A 410 -1.03 0.23 -10.56
CA ALA A 410 -0.80 -0.02 -11.99
C ALA A 410 -1.81 -1.01 -12.59
N ILE A 411 -2.21 -2.07 -11.86
CA ILE A 411 -3.26 -3.00 -12.29
C ILE A 411 -4.61 -2.31 -12.40
N GLN A 412 -4.92 -1.43 -11.46
CA GLN A 412 -6.17 -0.68 -11.47
C GLN A 412 -6.27 0.24 -12.70
N PHE A 413 -5.18 0.94 -13.02
CA PHE A 413 -5.09 1.72 -14.26
C PHE A 413 -5.16 0.84 -15.51
N GLN A 414 -4.49 -0.29 -15.52
CA GLN A 414 -4.57 -1.25 -16.63
C GLN A 414 -6.02 -1.68 -16.89
N GLN A 415 -6.76 -1.99 -15.85
CA GLN A 415 -8.15 -2.45 -15.96
C GLN A 415 -9.11 -1.34 -16.41
N HIS A 416 -8.99 -0.13 -15.85
CA HIS A 416 -10.01 0.92 -16.00
C HIS A 416 -9.58 2.08 -16.91
N ALA A 417 -8.28 2.19 -17.18
CA ALA A 417 -7.75 3.20 -18.09
C ALA A 417 -7.10 2.62 -19.35
N GLY A 418 -6.92 1.29 -19.41
CA GLY A 418 -6.35 0.59 -20.57
C GLY A 418 -4.81 0.63 -20.64
N VAL A 419 -4.14 1.34 -19.73
CA VAL A 419 -2.69 1.50 -19.70
C VAL A 419 -2.17 1.05 -18.35
N LYS A 420 -1.11 0.22 -18.34
CA LYS A 420 -0.41 -0.17 -17.12
C LYS A 420 0.76 0.77 -16.86
N PRO A 421 0.68 1.67 -15.86
CA PRO A 421 1.82 2.51 -15.50
C PRO A 421 3.05 1.68 -15.09
N MET A 422 4.22 2.14 -15.49
CA MET A 422 5.49 1.53 -15.10
C MET A 422 5.91 1.99 -13.70
N HIS A 423 6.62 1.12 -12.98
CA HIS A 423 7.28 1.55 -11.75
C HIS A 423 8.39 2.58 -12.06
N PRO A 424 8.64 3.60 -11.22
CA PRO A 424 9.68 4.59 -11.49
C PRO A 424 11.06 3.99 -11.76
N LEU A 425 11.43 2.95 -11.03
CA LEU A 425 12.71 2.25 -11.23
C LEU A 425 12.76 1.52 -12.58
N THR A 426 11.64 1.02 -13.08
CA THR A 426 11.56 0.45 -14.44
C THR A 426 11.78 1.52 -15.50
N ILE A 427 11.21 2.71 -15.34
CA ILE A 427 11.45 3.84 -16.26
C ILE A 427 12.93 4.22 -16.26
N LEU A 428 13.56 4.34 -15.08
CA LEU A 428 14.98 4.65 -14.97
C LEU A 428 15.87 3.54 -15.59
N ALA A 429 15.57 2.28 -15.32
CA ALA A 429 16.31 1.14 -15.87
C ALA A 429 16.23 1.11 -17.41
N LYS A 430 15.01 1.29 -17.97
CA LYS A 430 14.81 1.41 -19.43
C LYS A 430 15.66 2.53 -20.02
N ALA A 431 15.66 3.69 -19.37
CA ALA A 431 16.44 4.85 -19.78
C ALA A 431 17.94 4.56 -19.80
N TYR A 432 18.46 3.87 -18.79
CA TYR A 432 19.88 3.47 -18.73
C TYR A 432 20.25 2.42 -19.78
N ARG A 433 19.31 1.53 -20.16
CA ARG A 433 19.52 0.50 -21.19
C ARG A 433 19.33 1.02 -22.63
N GLY A 434 18.82 2.24 -22.82
CA GLY A 434 18.49 2.76 -24.15
C GLY A 434 17.23 2.18 -24.75
N GLU A 435 16.32 1.64 -23.93
CA GLU A 435 15.05 1.07 -24.40
C GLU A 435 14.05 2.18 -24.75
N PRO A 436 13.18 1.95 -25.77
CA PRO A 436 12.17 2.93 -26.15
C PRO A 436 11.07 3.02 -25.10
N PHE A 437 10.40 4.19 -25.06
CA PHE A 437 9.17 4.43 -24.35
C PHE A 437 8.04 4.49 -25.38
N ASP A 438 7.41 3.33 -25.59
CA ASP A 438 6.21 3.27 -26.41
C ASP A 438 5.10 3.99 -25.64
N GLY A 439 4.45 4.93 -26.28
CA GLY A 439 3.31 5.66 -25.70
C GLY A 439 2.18 4.70 -25.30
N PRO A 440 1.20 5.13 -24.50
CA PRO A 440 0.05 4.32 -24.19
C PRO A 440 -0.60 3.88 -25.50
N VAL A 441 -0.71 2.57 -25.69
CA VAL A 441 -1.48 2.02 -26.83
C VAL A 441 -2.90 2.51 -26.64
N GLN A 442 -3.35 3.42 -27.52
CA GLN A 442 -4.74 3.83 -27.53
C GLN A 442 -5.56 2.59 -27.90
N PRO A 443 -6.60 2.24 -27.13
CA PRO A 443 -7.50 1.19 -27.56
C PRO A 443 -8.17 1.65 -28.85
N THR A 444 -7.96 0.88 -29.90
CA THR A 444 -8.67 1.00 -31.18
C THR A 444 -10.17 0.71 -31.02
#